data_43d46b10cfe39b8ff6ce63c30a4b46fe
#
_entry.id   43d46b10cfe39b8ff6ce63c30a4b46fe
#
_cell.length_a   1.000
_cell.length_b   1.000
_cell.length_c   1.000
_cell.angle_alpha   90.00
_cell.angle_beta   90.00
_cell.angle_gamma   90.00
#
_symmetry.space_group_name_H-M   'P 1'
#
loop_
_entity.id
_entity.type
_entity.pdbx_description
1 polymer ?
#
loop_
_entity_poly.entity_id
_entity_poly.type
_entity_poly.pdbx_seq_one_letter_code
_entity_poly.pdbx_strand_id
1 'polypeptide(L)'
;GCTSVIDHHASPAYIGGSLSTLRDAFLKVGLRAMTCFETTDRNNGIKELQEGVEENIRFARQIDEAKKAATEPYLVEAHIGAHAPFTVPDAGLEMLREAVKATGRGLHIHAAEDLYDVSHSHHWYGKDLLARLAQFDLIDNKTLVAHGLYLPKDDITLLNQRDAFLVHNARSNMNNHVGYNHHLSDIRNLALGTDGIGSDMFEEMKFAFFKHRDAGGPLWPDSFAKALTNGNELMSRNFGAKFGLLEAGYKADLTICDYNSPTPLLADNIAGHIAFGMGSGSVHSVMVNGVMVYEDRQFNFDCDSIYAQARKAAASMWRRMDALA
;
A
#
# COMPACT_ATOMS: atom_id res chain seq x y z
N GLY A 1 9.25 -10.34 -6.53
CA GLY A 1 8.15 -11.26 -6.85
C GLY A 1 6.77 -10.63 -6.77
N CYS A 2 6.69 -9.31 -6.52
CA CYS A 2 5.39 -8.64 -6.49
C CYS A 2 4.79 -8.56 -7.90
N THR A 3 3.52 -8.93 -8.04
CA THR A 3 2.73 -8.77 -9.26
C THR A 3 1.98 -7.45 -9.29
N SER A 4 1.78 -6.84 -8.10
CA SER A 4 1.06 -5.59 -7.92
C SER A 4 1.62 -4.75 -6.79
N VAL A 5 1.41 -3.44 -6.88
CA VAL A 5 1.81 -2.45 -5.88
C VAL A 5 0.60 -1.59 -5.52
N ILE A 6 0.45 -1.28 -4.23
CA ILE A 6 -0.43 -0.22 -3.75
C ILE A 6 0.48 0.89 -3.26
N ASP A 7 0.52 1.99 -4.00
CA ASP A 7 1.45 3.09 -3.84
C ASP A 7 0.79 4.29 -3.17
N HIS A 8 1.55 4.99 -2.32
CA HIS A 8 1.16 6.22 -1.65
C HIS A 8 2.16 7.31 -1.98
N HIS A 9 1.84 8.15 -2.97
CA HIS A 9 2.78 9.09 -3.57
C HIS A 9 2.75 10.47 -2.90
N ALA A 10 3.94 10.99 -2.57
CA ALA A 10 4.14 12.33 -2.07
C ALA A 10 5.16 13.10 -2.92
N SER A 11 4.76 14.24 -3.48
CA SER A 11 5.64 15.15 -4.21
C SER A 11 5.14 16.60 -4.11
N PRO A 12 5.35 17.28 -2.96
CA PRO A 12 4.77 18.60 -2.71
C PRO A 12 5.19 19.68 -3.71
N ALA A 13 6.33 19.50 -4.39
CA ALA A 13 6.80 20.40 -5.45
C ALA A 13 6.23 20.07 -6.85
N TYR A 14 5.54 18.94 -7.00
CA TYR A 14 4.95 18.49 -8.27
C TYR A 14 3.68 17.68 -8.00
N ILE A 15 2.59 18.36 -7.68
CA ILE A 15 1.30 17.74 -7.34
C ILE A 15 0.55 17.37 -8.62
N GLY A 16 0.10 18.37 -9.36
CA GLY A 16 -0.69 18.17 -10.57
C GLY A 16 0.04 17.39 -11.65
N GLY A 17 -0.47 16.22 -12.04
CA GLY A 17 0.11 15.34 -13.05
C GLY A 17 1.11 14.30 -12.53
N SER A 18 1.46 14.34 -11.24
CA SER A 18 2.40 13.40 -10.63
C SER A 18 1.94 11.94 -10.75
N LEU A 19 0.65 11.68 -10.50
CA LEU A 19 0.08 10.34 -10.61
C LEU A 19 0.07 9.81 -12.05
N SER A 20 -0.05 10.69 -13.06
CA SER A 20 0.09 10.28 -14.45
C SER A 20 1.52 9.81 -14.78
N THR A 21 2.53 10.47 -14.22
CA THR A 21 3.93 10.08 -14.37
C THR A 21 4.19 8.68 -13.77
N LEU A 22 3.62 8.40 -12.60
CA LEU A 22 3.68 7.07 -11.97
C LEU A 22 2.95 6.02 -12.81
N ARG A 23 1.73 6.34 -13.27
CA ARG A 23 0.96 5.46 -14.14
C ARG A 23 1.77 5.03 -15.38
N ASP A 24 2.39 5.98 -16.05
CA ASP A 24 3.18 5.71 -17.25
C ASP A 24 4.40 4.82 -16.94
N ALA A 25 5.01 4.99 -15.76
CA ALA A 25 6.08 4.12 -15.29
C ALA A 25 5.59 2.69 -15.02
N PHE A 26 4.45 2.52 -14.31
CA PHE A 26 3.85 1.21 -14.06
C PHE A 26 3.47 0.48 -15.35
N LEU A 27 2.86 1.19 -16.31
CA LEU A 27 2.52 0.62 -17.61
C LEU A 27 3.77 0.21 -18.41
N LYS A 28 4.83 1.03 -18.37
CA LYS A 28 6.09 0.73 -19.06
C LYS A 28 6.78 -0.52 -18.50
N VAL A 29 6.71 -0.74 -17.19
CA VAL A 29 7.25 -1.93 -16.53
C VAL A 29 6.32 -3.13 -16.69
N GLY A 30 5.04 -2.90 -16.98
CA GLY A 30 4.01 -3.93 -17.04
C GLY A 30 3.49 -4.36 -15.65
N LEU A 31 3.71 -3.55 -14.63
CA LEU A 31 3.30 -3.85 -13.25
C LEU A 31 1.86 -3.37 -12.98
N ARG A 32 1.07 -4.19 -12.30
CA ARG A 32 -0.23 -3.75 -11.80
C ARG A 32 -0.03 -2.80 -10.62
N ALA A 33 -0.80 -1.70 -10.59
CA ALA A 33 -0.68 -0.72 -9.52
C ALA A 33 -2.01 -0.09 -9.14
N MET A 34 -2.13 0.29 -7.87
CA MET A 34 -3.12 1.25 -7.39
C MET A 34 -2.35 2.37 -6.72
N THR A 35 -2.59 3.63 -7.12
CA THR A 35 -1.83 4.77 -6.59
C THR A 35 -2.73 5.93 -6.22
N CYS A 36 -2.27 6.75 -5.29
CA CYS A 36 -2.93 7.96 -4.82
C CYS A 36 -1.91 9.04 -4.51
N PHE A 37 -2.36 10.31 -4.46
CA PHE A 37 -1.55 11.42 -3.98
C PHE A 37 -1.78 11.64 -2.48
N GLU A 38 -0.70 11.80 -1.72
CA GLU A 38 -0.69 12.08 -0.29
C GLU A 38 -1.21 13.49 0.01
N THR A 39 -2.52 13.62 0.20
CA THR A 39 -3.15 14.90 0.54
C THR A 39 -2.81 15.33 1.96
N THR A 40 -2.32 16.55 2.15
CA THR A 40 -1.85 17.09 3.44
C THR A 40 -1.85 18.61 3.43
N ASP A 41 -1.85 19.23 4.61
CA ASP A 41 -1.71 20.69 4.78
C ASP A 41 -0.31 21.14 5.29
N ARG A 42 0.65 20.22 5.33
CA ARG A 42 1.93 20.41 6.04
C ARG A 42 2.82 21.53 5.51
N ASN A 43 2.83 21.81 4.20
CA ASN A 43 3.77 22.76 3.63
C ASN A 43 3.08 24.10 3.28
N ASN A 44 2.01 24.07 2.49
CA ASN A 44 1.30 25.26 2.00
C ASN A 44 -0.14 25.37 2.54
N GLY A 45 -0.45 24.63 3.62
CA GLY A 45 -1.75 24.66 4.28
C GLY A 45 -2.87 24.15 3.39
N ILE A 46 -4.06 24.75 3.55
CA ILE A 46 -5.28 24.33 2.86
C ILE A 46 -5.17 24.34 1.32
N LYS A 47 -4.31 25.17 0.75
CA LYS A 47 -4.09 25.24 -0.68
C LYS A 47 -3.42 23.96 -1.20
N GLU A 48 -2.38 23.48 -0.52
CA GLU A 48 -1.72 22.20 -0.85
C GLU A 48 -2.69 21.04 -0.72
N LEU A 49 -3.51 21.06 0.33
CA LEU A 49 -4.54 20.05 0.56
C LEU A 49 -5.54 20.02 -0.60
N GLN A 50 -6.03 21.16 -1.05
CA GLN A 50 -6.93 21.26 -2.21
C GLN A 50 -6.29 20.72 -3.48
N GLU A 51 -5.05 21.13 -3.79
CA GLU A 51 -4.30 20.64 -4.95
C GLU A 51 -4.11 19.12 -4.91
N GLY A 52 -3.86 18.55 -3.73
CA GLY A 52 -3.76 17.09 -3.54
C GLY A 52 -5.07 16.35 -3.78
N VAL A 53 -6.19 16.88 -3.26
CA VAL A 53 -7.52 16.32 -3.53
C VAL A 53 -7.87 16.40 -5.02
N GLU A 54 -7.60 17.55 -5.66
CA GLU A 54 -7.82 17.75 -7.09
C GLU A 54 -7.03 16.78 -7.95
N GLU A 55 -5.76 16.52 -7.60
CA GLU A 55 -4.93 15.51 -8.31
C GLU A 55 -5.51 14.11 -8.19
N ASN A 56 -5.94 13.68 -7.00
CA ASN A 56 -6.61 12.40 -6.80
C ASN A 56 -7.87 12.27 -7.68
N ILE A 57 -8.72 13.30 -7.69
CA ILE A 57 -9.95 13.31 -8.52
C ILE A 57 -9.62 13.31 -10.01
N ARG A 58 -8.66 14.16 -10.42
CA ARG A 58 -8.22 14.26 -11.82
C ARG A 58 -7.71 12.90 -12.31
N PHE A 59 -6.87 12.25 -11.50
CA PHE A 59 -6.31 10.95 -11.83
C PHE A 59 -7.38 9.86 -11.89
N ALA A 60 -8.31 9.82 -10.95
CA ALA A 60 -9.43 8.88 -10.99
C ALA A 60 -10.26 9.01 -12.28
N ARG A 61 -10.53 10.24 -12.74
CA ARG A 61 -11.20 10.50 -14.01
C ARG A 61 -10.36 10.01 -15.20
N GLN A 62 -9.04 10.26 -15.20
CA GLN A 62 -8.13 9.77 -16.23
C GLN A 62 -8.19 8.24 -16.35
N ILE A 63 -8.22 7.53 -15.22
CA ILE A 63 -8.36 6.07 -15.21
C ILE A 63 -9.72 5.62 -15.78
N ASP A 64 -10.80 6.30 -15.42
CA ASP A 64 -12.14 5.99 -15.97
C ASP A 64 -12.22 6.20 -17.49
N GLU A 65 -11.57 7.24 -18.00
CA GLU A 65 -11.48 7.51 -19.44
C GLU A 65 -10.66 6.43 -20.15
N ALA A 66 -9.50 6.04 -19.59
CA ALA A 66 -8.67 4.97 -20.12
C ALA A 66 -9.41 3.62 -20.16
N LYS A 67 -10.17 3.29 -19.11
CA LYS A 67 -11.03 2.10 -19.08
C LYS A 67 -12.09 2.11 -20.19
N LYS A 68 -12.74 3.24 -20.40
CA LYS A 68 -13.77 3.38 -21.46
C LYS A 68 -13.17 3.28 -22.85
N ALA A 69 -11.99 3.86 -23.06
CA ALA A 69 -11.31 3.82 -24.35
C ALA A 69 -10.81 2.41 -24.71
N ALA A 70 -10.50 1.57 -23.70
CA ALA A 70 -10.00 0.20 -23.84
C ALA A 70 -8.81 0.06 -24.82
N THR A 71 -7.98 1.10 -24.95
CA THR A 71 -6.84 1.16 -25.87
C THR A 71 -5.58 0.53 -25.30
N GLU A 72 -5.57 0.21 -24.02
CA GLU A 72 -4.44 -0.35 -23.28
C GLU A 72 -4.93 -1.35 -22.22
N PRO A 73 -4.06 -2.25 -21.74
CA PRO A 73 -4.40 -3.13 -20.62
C PRO A 73 -4.74 -2.34 -19.36
N TYR A 74 -5.84 -2.69 -18.69
CA TYR A 74 -6.19 -2.09 -17.40
C TYR A 74 -5.31 -2.65 -16.29
N LEU A 75 -4.16 -2.01 -16.06
CA LEU A 75 -3.17 -2.36 -15.04
C LEU A 75 -3.15 -1.37 -13.89
N VAL A 76 -3.61 -0.13 -14.06
CA VAL A 76 -3.50 0.91 -13.04
C VAL A 76 -4.87 1.40 -12.60
N GLU A 77 -5.07 1.48 -11.29
CA GLU A 77 -6.27 2.04 -10.66
C GLU A 77 -5.89 3.22 -9.77
N ALA A 78 -6.84 4.12 -9.55
CA ALA A 78 -6.73 5.23 -8.64
C ALA A 78 -7.25 4.87 -7.24
N HIS A 79 -6.67 5.50 -6.22
CA HIS A 79 -7.21 5.56 -4.88
C HIS A 79 -7.29 7.03 -4.45
N ILE A 80 -7.96 7.36 -3.34
CA ILE A 80 -7.94 8.71 -2.75
C ILE A 80 -6.94 8.67 -1.60
N GLY A 81 -5.88 9.49 -1.67
CA GLY A 81 -4.81 9.50 -0.69
C GLY A 81 -4.91 10.63 0.31
N ALA A 82 -4.58 10.34 1.56
CA ALA A 82 -4.37 11.32 2.61
C ALA A 82 -3.17 10.92 3.47
N HIS A 83 -2.37 11.89 3.91
CA HIS A 83 -1.20 11.59 4.74
C HIS A 83 -1.62 10.92 6.06
N ALA A 84 -2.12 11.70 7.01
CA ALA A 84 -2.51 11.19 8.33
C ALA A 84 -3.58 12.10 8.96
N PRO A 85 -4.38 11.62 9.92
CA PRO A 85 -5.45 12.40 10.55
C PRO A 85 -4.99 13.72 11.17
N PHE A 86 -3.76 13.80 11.67
CA PHE A 86 -3.21 15.02 12.29
C PHE A 86 -2.75 16.09 11.29
N THR A 87 -2.64 15.76 10.00
CA THR A 87 -2.27 16.69 8.92
C THR A 87 -3.42 16.97 7.96
N VAL A 88 -4.62 16.53 8.32
CA VAL A 88 -5.83 16.77 7.54
C VAL A 88 -6.93 17.28 8.49
N PRO A 89 -7.18 18.61 8.52
CA PRO A 89 -8.25 19.17 9.33
C PRO A 89 -9.63 18.76 8.85
N ASP A 90 -10.69 18.99 9.63
CA ASP A 90 -12.06 18.57 9.28
C ASP A 90 -12.53 19.12 7.92
N ALA A 91 -12.13 20.34 7.58
CA ALA A 91 -12.38 20.88 6.24
C ALA A 91 -11.73 20.05 5.12
N GLY A 92 -10.55 19.50 5.39
CA GLY A 92 -9.85 18.57 4.47
C GLY A 92 -10.52 17.21 4.39
N LEU A 93 -10.99 16.67 5.54
CA LEU A 93 -11.76 15.42 5.56
C LEU A 93 -13.06 15.54 4.78
N GLU A 94 -13.72 16.70 4.83
CA GLU A 94 -14.91 16.98 4.02
C GLU A 94 -14.59 16.95 2.51
N MET A 95 -13.47 17.56 2.09
CA MET A 95 -13.02 17.50 0.69
C MET A 95 -12.70 16.08 0.24
N LEU A 96 -12.05 15.29 1.11
CA LEU A 96 -11.77 13.87 0.84
C LEU A 96 -13.07 13.05 0.74
N ARG A 97 -14.07 13.31 1.60
CA ARG A 97 -15.39 12.68 1.52
C ARG A 97 -16.03 12.91 0.16
N GLU A 98 -16.06 14.17 -0.31
CA GLU A 98 -16.61 14.48 -1.61
C GLU A 98 -15.80 13.82 -2.75
N ALA A 99 -14.47 13.71 -2.63
CA ALA A 99 -13.63 13.01 -3.60
C ALA A 99 -13.94 11.50 -3.65
N VAL A 100 -14.03 10.84 -2.51
CA VAL A 100 -14.40 9.41 -2.38
C VAL A 100 -15.78 9.18 -3.01
N LYS A 101 -16.77 10.00 -2.66
CA LYS A 101 -18.13 9.93 -3.18
C LYS A 101 -18.20 10.16 -4.70
N ALA A 102 -17.49 11.18 -5.20
CA ALA A 102 -17.50 11.53 -6.62
C ALA A 102 -16.80 10.50 -7.51
N THR A 103 -15.82 9.77 -6.96
CA THR A 103 -15.00 8.81 -7.73
C THR A 103 -15.36 7.35 -7.48
N GLY A 104 -16.04 7.04 -6.36
CA GLY A 104 -16.32 5.67 -5.92
C GLY A 104 -15.07 4.89 -5.49
N ARG A 105 -13.93 5.59 -5.23
CA ARG A 105 -12.68 4.99 -4.74
C ARG A 105 -12.65 5.01 -3.21
N GLY A 106 -11.86 4.09 -2.62
CA GLY A 106 -11.59 4.08 -1.20
C GLY A 106 -10.53 5.09 -0.78
N LEU A 107 -10.34 5.24 0.53
CA LEU A 107 -9.29 6.07 1.12
C LEU A 107 -8.04 5.24 1.44
N HIS A 108 -6.84 5.77 1.17
CA HIS A 108 -5.56 5.28 1.64
C HIS A 108 -4.95 6.34 2.58
N ILE A 109 -4.75 5.98 3.85
CA ILE A 109 -4.29 6.90 4.90
C ILE A 109 -3.38 6.18 5.90
N HIS A 110 -2.35 6.87 6.40
CA HIS A 110 -1.62 6.44 7.60
C HIS A 110 -2.42 6.83 8.84
N ALA A 111 -2.54 5.95 9.81
CA ALA A 111 -3.20 6.29 11.07
C ALA A 111 -2.58 5.54 12.24
N ALA A 112 -2.43 6.23 13.37
CA ALA A 112 -1.88 5.68 14.61
C ALA A 112 -0.50 5.02 14.41
N GLU A 113 0.35 5.58 13.55
CA GLU A 113 1.75 5.15 13.42
C GLU A 113 2.53 5.52 14.68
N ASP A 114 2.26 6.69 15.25
CA ASP A 114 2.84 7.19 16.49
C ASP A 114 1.75 7.61 17.49
N LEU A 115 2.10 7.65 18.79
CA LEU A 115 1.23 8.14 19.86
C LEU A 115 0.81 9.59 19.66
N TYR A 116 1.62 10.38 18.96
CA TYR A 116 1.27 11.76 18.63
C TYR A 116 -0.03 11.86 17.86
N ASP A 117 -0.25 11.00 16.86
CA ASP A 117 -1.46 11.01 16.03
C ASP A 117 -2.72 10.79 16.90
N VAL A 118 -2.66 9.80 17.79
CA VAL A 118 -3.75 9.52 18.74
C VAL A 118 -3.97 10.71 19.70
N SER A 119 -2.89 11.21 20.30
CA SER A 119 -2.96 12.33 21.23
C SER A 119 -3.50 13.60 20.57
N HIS A 120 -3.10 13.87 19.33
CA HIS A 120 -3.57 15.00 18.55
C HIS A 120 -5.08 14.89 18.28
N SER A 121 -5.57 13.71 17.87
CA SER A 121 -7.00 13.49 17.62
C SER A 121 -7.84 13.73 18.89
N HIS A 122 -7.42 13.19 20.01
CA HIS A 122 -8.09 13.43 21.29
C HIS A 122 -8.05 14.90 21.73
N HIS A 123 -6.88 15.56 21.59
CA HIS A 123 -6.71 16.95 22.04
C HIS A 123 -7.58 17.93 21.24
N TRP A 124 -7.55 17.81 19.90
CA TRP A 124 -8.20 18.78 19.03
C TRP A 124 -9.64 18.44 18.68
N TYR A 125 -9.99 17.17 18.64
CA TYR A 125 -11.29 16.70 18.15
C TYR A 125 -12.09 15.91 19.20
N GLY A 126 -11.47 15.52 20.34
CA GLY A 126 -12.13 14.74 21.39
C GLY A 126 -12.57 13.35 20.94
N LYS A 127 -11.87 12.74 19.99
CA LYS A 127 -12.29 11.49 19.32
C LYS A 127 -11.12 10.58 19.02
N ASP A 128 -11.43 9.28 18.94
CA ASP A 128 -10.52 8.29 18.37
C ASP A 128 -10.36 8.53 16.85
N LEU A 129 -9.23 8.08 16.30
CA LEU A 129 -8.83 8.39 14.92
C LEU A 129 -9.82 7.88 13.87
N LEU A 130 -10.17 6.59 13.93
CA LEU A 130 -11.08 6.01 12.95
C LEU A 130 -12.52 6.45 13.19
N ALA A 131 -12.92 6.69 14.45
CA ALA A 131 -14.21 7.28 14.77
C ALA A 131 -14.35 8.69 14.15
N ARG A 132 -13.27 9.51 14.14
CA ARG A 132 -13.24 10.80 13.45
C ARG A 132 -13.41 10.63 11.95
N LEU A 133 -12.63 9.75 11.30
CA LEU A 133 -12.73 9.48 9.86
C LEU A 133 -14.11 8.96 9.45
N ALA A 134 -14.71 8.10 10.27
CA ALA A 134 -16.04 7.53 10.01
C ALA A 134 -17.16 8.56 10.02
N GLN A 135 -17.02 9.69 10.72
CA GLN A 135 -18.00 10.79 10.69
C GLN A 135 -18.07 11.47 9.32
N PHE A 136 -16.99 11.37 8.54
CA PHE A 136 -16.92 11.87 7.18
C PHE A 136 -17.14 10.75 6.15
N ASP A 137 -17.68 9.59 6.54
CA ASP A 137 -17.90 8.44 5.65
C ASP A 137 -16.65 7.98 4.88
N LEU A 138 -15.45 8.14 5.49
CA LEU A 138 -14.17 7.83 4.89
C LEU A 138 -13.67 6.41 5.17
N ILE A 139 -14.40 5.62 5.93
CA ILE A 139 -14.05 4.23 6.25
C ILE A 139 -15.09 3.30 5.63
N ASP A 140 -14.67 2.54 4.63
CA ASP A 140 -15.46 1.53 3.94
C ASP A 140 -14.62 0.28 3.57
N ASN A 141 -15.22 -0.66 2.85
CA ASN A 141 -14.59 -1.92 2.46
C ASN A 141 -13.49 -1.79 1.39
N LYS A 142 -13.24 -0.58 0.88
CA LYS A 142 -12.12 -0.25 -0.02
C LYS A 142 -11.03 0.55 0.68
N THR A 143 -11.27 0.98 1.92
CA THR A 143 -10.34 1.78 2.70
C THR A 143 -9.14 0.97 3.16
N LEU A 144 -7.95 1.55 3.03
CA LEU A 144 -6.68 1.06 3.52
C LEU A 144 -6.15 2.02 4.60
N VAL A 145 -5.96 1.48 5.81
CA VAL A 145 -5.33 2.17 6.94
C VAL A 145 -3.94 1.59 7.14
N ALA A 146 -2.90 2.38 6.93
CA ALA A 146 -1.52 1.94 7.14
C ALA A 146 -1.10 2.09 8.62
N HIS A 147 -0.24 1.19 9.08
CA HIS A 147 0.36 1.08 10.43
C HIS A 147 -0.62 0.66 11.53
N GLY A 148 -1.44 1.55 12.05
CA GLY A 148 -2.43 1.26 13.08
C GLY A 148 -1.85 0.75 14.40
N LEU A 149 -0.63 1.18 14.78
CA LEU A 149 0.10 0.64 15.94
C LEU A 149 -0.60 0.92 17.27
N TYR A 150 -1.24 2.08 17.36
CA TYR A 150 -1.85 2.62 18.58
C TYR A 150 -3.36 2.78 18.47
N LEU A 151 -4.01 2.05 17.54
CA LEU A 151 -5.47 2.04 17.44
C LEU A 151 -6.09 1.45 18.71
N PRO A 152 -7.04 2.15 19.36
CA PRO A 152 -7.79 1.59 20.46
C PRO A 152 -8.73 0.48 20.00
N LYS A 153 -9.23 -0.34 20.92
CA LYS A 153 -10.12 -1.47 20.61
C LYS A 153 -11.41 -1.06 19.88
N ASP A 154 -11.93 0.12 20.19
CA ASP A 154 -13.15 0.64 19.56
C ASP A 154 -12.90 0.96 18.09
N ASP A 155 -11.75 1.55 17.75
CA ASP A 155 -11.33 1.80 16.38
C ASP A 155 -11.09 0.49 15.61
N ILE A 156 -10.50 -0.54 16.24
CA ILE A 156 -10.34 -1.87 15.64
C ILE A 156 -11.71 -2.52 15.39
N THR A 157 -12.64 -2.38 16.32
CA THR A 157 -14.02 -2.85 16.16
C THR A 157 -14.69 -2.15 14.99
N LEU A 158 -14.54 -0.83 14.88
CA LEU A 158 -15.07 -0.03 13.78
C LEU A 158 -14.44 -0.44 12.43
N LEU A 159 -13.12 -0.60 12.37
CA LEU A 159 -12.40 -1.08 11.18
C LEU A 159 -13.00 -2.41 10.68
N ASN A 160 -13.19 -3.37 11.60
CA ASN A 160 -13.76 -4.68 11.29
C ASN A 160 -15.24 -4.59 10.85
N GLN A 161 -16.03 -3.72 11.45
CA GLN A 161 -17.44 -3.50 11.08
C GLN A 161 -17.60 -2.88 9.70
N ARG A 162 -16.69 -1.98 9.34
CA ARG A 162 -16.64 -1.32 8.03
C ARG A 162 -15.96 -2.18 6.95
N ASP A 163 -15.47 -3.36 7.35
CA ASP A 163 -14.75 -4.31 6.48
C ASP A 163 -13.54 -3.68 5.78
N ALA A 164 -12.92 -2.66 6.42
CA ALA A 164 -11.73 -1.97 5.94
C ALA A 164 -10.46 -2.79 6.20
N PHE A 165 -9.36 -2.42 5.57
CA PHE A 165 -8.07 -3.09 5.70
C PHE A 165 -7.13 -2.34 6.63
N LEU A 166 -6.41 -3.07 7.48
CA LEU A 166 -5.19 -2.60 8.12
C LEU A 166 -3.98 -3.18 7.40
N VAL A 167 -3.04 -2.33 7.03
CA VAL A 167 -1.77 -2.74 6.42
C VAL A 167 -0.65 -2.57 7.43
N HIS A 168 -0.09 -3.71 7.87
CA HIS A 168 1.01 -3.75 8.83
C HIS A 168 2.36 -3.68 8.11
N ASN A 169 3.16 -2.67 8.45
CA ASN A 169 4.45 -2.36 7.84
C ASN A 169 5.58 -2.71 8.83
N ALA A 170 5.80 -3.99 9.10
CA ALA A 170 6.64 -4.45 10.22
C ALA A 170 8.07 -3.91 10.17
N ARG A 171 8.73 -3.97 8.99
CA ARG A 171 10.11 -3.50 8.83
C ARG A 171 10.23 -2.00 9.02
N SER A 172 9.30 -1.23 8.44
CA SER A 172 9.27 0.23 8.60
C SER A 172 9.04 0.62 10.05
N ASN A 173 8.04 0.03 10.71
CA ASN A 173 7.75 0.30 12.11
C ASN A 173 8.94 0.02 13.03
N MET A 174 9.68 -1.06 12.76
CA MET A 174 10.91 -1.41 13.48
C MET A 174 12.03 -0.42 13.20
N ASN A 175 12.25 -0.04 11.92
CA ASN A 175 13.26 0.93 11.52
C ASN A 175 13.03 2.30 12.16
N ASN A 176 11.77 2.74 12.20
CA ASN A 176 11.38 4.04 12.75
C ASN A 176 11.25 4.05 14.28
N HIS A 177 11.38 2.87 14.91
CA HIS A 177 11.25 2.70 16.38
C HIS A 177 9.91 3.19 16.92
N VAL A 178 8.82 3.06 16.16
CA VAL A 178 7.49 3.59 16.50
C VAL A 178 6.63 2.66 17.34
N GLY A 179 7.11 1.45 17.66
CA GLY A 179 6.39 0.51 18.53
C GLY A 179 5.78 -0.68 17.81
N TYR A 180 4.74 -1.28 18.41
CA TYR A 180 4.11 -2.50 17.93
C TYR A 180 2.62 -2.55 18.25
N ASN A 181 1.80 -3.06 17.31
CA ASN A 181 0.38 -3.30 17.52
C ASN A 181 0.15 -4.66 18.19
N HIS A 182 -0.23 -4.65 19.48
CA HIS A 182 -0.55 -5.88 20.23
C HIS A 182 -1.92 -6.50 19.87
N HIS A 183 -2.71 -5.85 19.02
CA HIS A 183 -4.05 -6.26 18.63
C HIS A 183 -4.13 -6.79 17.20
N LEU A 184 -3.00 -7.16 16.57
CA LEU A 184 -3.01 -7.68 15.20
C LEU A 184 -3.92 -8.92 15.04
N SER A 185 -4.06 -9.75 16.08
CA SER A 185 -4.96 -10.91 16.08
C SER A 185 -6.44 -10.56 16.03
N ASP A 186 -6.80 -9.33 16.40
CA ASP A 186 -8.19 -8.87 16.45
C ASP A 186 -8.64 -8.25 15.11
N ILE A 187 -7.72 -8.10 14.15
CA ILE A 187 -7.96 -7.46 12.85
C ILE A 187 -8.37 -8.50 11.82
N ARG A 188 -9.58 -8.33 11.26
CA ARG A 188 -10.13 -9.26 10.25
C ARG A 188 -9.37 -9.19 8.92
N ASN A 189 -9.23 -7.99 8.38
CA ASN A 189 -8.60 -7.75 7.09
C ASN A 189 -7.18 -7.18 7.29
N LEU A 190 -6.33 -7.97 7.95
CA LEU A 190 -4.91 -7.66 8.08
C LEU A 190 -4.21 -7.93 6.76
N ALA A 191 -3.47 -6.96 6.24
CA ALA A 191 -2.56 -7.10 5.11
C ALA A 191 -1.14 -6.68 5.49
N LEU A 192 -0.16 -6.96 4.63
CA LEU A 192 1.24 -6.55 4.81
C LEU A 192 1.62 -5.50 3.78
N GLY A 193 2.44 -4.55 4.20
CA GLY A 193 3.04 -3.53 3.36
C GLY A 193 4.48 -3.27 3.74
N THR A 194 5.25 -2.69 2.83
CA THR A 194 6.69 -2.43 3.02
C THR A 194 6.99 -0.99 3.38
N ASP A 195 6.01 -0.10 3.27
CA ASP A 195 6.23 1.34 3.36
C ASP A 195 7.36 1.78 2.41
N GLY A 196 8.19 2.76 2.76
CA GLY A 196 9.34 3.22 1.96
C GLY A 196 10.54 2.28 1.94
N ILE A 197 10.46 1.09 2.55
CA ILE A 197 11.53 0.08 2.52
C ILE A 197 11.35 -0.84 1.30
N GLY A 198 12.43 -1.40 0.78
CA GLY A 198 12.42 -2.22 -0.44
C GLY A 198 11.33 -3.28 -0.46
N SER A 199 10.65 -3.42 -1.62
CA SER A 199 9.41 -4.18 -1.82
C SER A 199 9.60 -5.71 -1.82
N ASP A 200 10.37 -6.25 -0.87
CA ASP A 200 10.53 -7.70 -0.64
C ASP A 200 9.46 -8.20 0.33
N MET A 201 8.38 -8.79 -0.20
CA MET A 201 7.28 -9.29 0.61
C MET A 201 7.60 -10.61 1.33
N PHE A 202 8.62 -11.36 0.92
CA PHE A 202 9.11 -12.50 1.69
C PHE A 202 9.78 -12.02 2.98
N GLU A 203 10.63 -11.00 2.87
CA GLU A 203 11.22 -10.36 4.05
C GLU A 203 10.15 -9.73 4.93
N GLU A 204 9.19 -8.99 4.35
CA GLU A 204 8.14 -8.35 5.12
C GLU A 204 7.36 -9.37 5.96
N MET A 205 6.92 -10.48 5.36
CA MET A 205 6.23 -11.54 6.07
C MET A 205 7.10 -12.15 7.19
N LYS A 206 8.37 -12.40 6.92
CA LYS A 206 9.33 -12.95 7.89
C LYS A 206 9.51 -12.03 9.09
N PHE A 207 9.75 -10.74 8.84
CA PHE A 207 9.93 -9.75 9.90
C PHE A 207 8.65 -9.50 10.67
N ALA A 208 7.49 -9.46 10.00
CA ALA A 208 6.19 -9.36 10.64
C ALA A 208 5.97 -10.52 11.62
N PHE A 209 6.23 -11.75 11.20
CA PHE A 209 6.14 -12.93 12.05
C PHE A 209 7.12 -12.87 13.23
N PHE A 210 8.40 -12.62 13.00
CA PHE A 210 9.39 -12.61 14.07
C PHE A 210 9.12 -11.48 15.08
N LYS A 211 8.79 -10.28 14.60
CA LYS A 211 8.43 -9.17 15.49
C LYS A 211 7.19 -9.47 16.31
N HIS A 212 6.19 -10.12 15.71
CA HIS A 212 5.00 -10.55 16.43
C HIS A 212 5.33 -11.52 17.57
N ARG A 213 6.18 -12.52 17.29
CA ARG A 213 6.61 -13.49 18.31
C ARG A 213 7.49 -12.86 19.39
N ASP A 214 8.40 -11.97 19.02
CA ASP A 214 9.22 -11.19 19.96
C ASP A 214 8.38 -10.34 20.90
N ALA A 215 7.28 -9.75 20.39
CA ALA A 215 6.31 -8.98 21.17
C ALA A 215 5.31 -9.85 22.00
N GLY A 216 5.46 -11.18 22.00
CA GLY A 216 4.59 -12.10 22.73
C GLY A 216 3.25 -12.39 22.03
N GLY A 217 3.12 -12.08 20.76
CA GLY A 217 1.88 -12.28 20.01
C GLY A 217 1.57 -13.76 19.72
N PRO A 218 0.29 -14.14 19.58
CA PRO A 218 -0.15 -15.54 19.47
C PRO A 218 -0.12 -16.10 18.04
N LEU A 219 -0.02 -15.25 16.99
CA LEU A 219 -0.16 -15.67 15.60
C LEU A 219 1.05 -16.48 15.12
N TRP A 220 0.81 -17.38 14.18
CA TRP A 220 1.78 -18.25 13.54
C TRP A 220 1.96 -17.88 12.05
N PRO A 221 2.93 -18.48 11.32
CA PRO A 221 3.21 -18.13 9.92
C PRO A 221 2.00 -18.13 9.00
N ASP A 222 1.02 -19.04 9.22
CA ASP A 222 -0.21 -19.12 8.43
C ASP A 222 -1.03 -17.83 8.46
N SER A 223 -1.08 -17.17 9.63
CA SER A 223 -1.77 -15.88 9.77
C SER A 223 -1.10 -14.78 8.94
N PHE A 224 0.22 -14.78 8.88
CA PHE A 224 0.98 -13.80 8.07
C PHE A 224 0.97 -14.15 6.58
N ALA A 225 0.95 -15.44 6.22
CA ALA A 225 0.70 -15.87 4.85
C ALA A 225 -0.70 -15.43 4.37
N LYS A 226 -1.71 -15.56 5.24
CA LYS A 226 -3.04 -15.00 4.97
C LYS A 226 -3.00 -13.49 4.83
N ALA A 227 -2.30 -12.76 5.71
CA ALA A 227 -2.15 -11.31 5.62
C ALA A 227 -1.44 -10.88 4.32
N LEU A 228 -0.44 -11.65 3.86
CA LEU A 228 0.20 -11.45 2.56
C LEU A 228 -0.80 -11.59 1.41
N THR A 229 -1.72 -12.57 1.48
CA THR A 229 -2.71 -12.81 0.43
C THR A 229 -3.94 -11.89 0.52
N ASN A 230 -4.24 -11.28 1.67
CA ASN A 230 -5.36 -10.35 1.81
C ASN A 230 -5.20 -9.08 0.94
N GLY A 231 -3.99 -8.73 0.52
CA GLY A 231 -3.76 -7.71 -0.50
C GLY A 231 -4.49 -7.99 -1.82
N ASN A 232 -4.67 -9.27 -2.20
CA ASN A 232 -5.42 -9.65 -3.39
C ASN A 232 -6.91 -9.31 -3.26
N GLU A 233 -7.48 -9.44 -2.06
CA GLU A 233 -8.88 -9.05 -1.81
C GLU A 233 -9.06 -7.52 -1.90
N LEU A 234 -8.14 -6.75 -1.33
CA LEU A 234 -8.13 -5.29 -1.45
C LEU A 234 -8.04 -4.86 -2.92
N MET A 235 -7.13 -5.49 -3.69
CA MET A 235 -7.03 -5.26 -5.14
C MET A 235 -8.32 -5.64 -5.86
N SER A 236 -8.94 -6.77 -5.50
CA SER A 236 -10.18 -7.25 -6.13
C SER A 236 -11.33 -6.26 -5.97
N ARG A 237 -11.50 -5.70 -4.78
CA ARG A 237 -12.55 -4.70 -4.47
C ARG A 237 -12.36 -3.40 -5.25
N ASN A 238 -11.13 -2.97 -5.43
CA ASN A 238 -10.81 -1.72 -6.12
C ASN A 238 -10.80 -1.86 -7.65
N PHE A 239 -10.26 -2.95 -8.18
CA PHE A 239 -10.23 -3.21 -9.63
C PHE A 239 -11.55 -3.77 -10.18
N GLY A 240 -12.46 -4.27 -9.33
CA GLY A 240 -13.65 -4.99 -9.78
C GLY A 240 -13.31 -6.28 -10.54
N ALA A 241 -12.21 -6.94 -10.18
CA ALA A 241 -11.71 -8.16 -10.80
C ALA A 241 -11.28 -9.16 -9.72
N LYS A 242 -11.06 -10.41 -10.08
CA LYS A 242 -10.64 -11.45 -9.12
C LYS A 242 -9.13 -11.66 -9.20
N PHE A 243 -8.46 -11.66 -8.05
CA PHE A 243 -7.02 -11.91 -7.90
C PHE A 243 -6.75 -12.98 -6.84
N GLY A 244 -5.58 -13.59 -6.89
CA GLY A 244 -5.02 -14.42 -5.82
C GLY A 244 -5.25 -15.91 -5.92
N LEU A 245 -5.99 -16.41 -6.91
CA LEU A 245 -6.19 -17.84 -7.13
C LEU A 245 -5.83 -18.25 -8.55
N LEU A 246 -5.32 -19.46 -8.69
CA LEU A 246 -5.04 -20.09 -9.97
C LEU A 246 -6.30 -20.82 -10.48
N GLU A 247 -7.32 -20.04 -10.84
CA GLU A 247 -8.62 -20.51 -11.28
C GLU A 247 -9.14 -19.71 -12.47
N ALA A 248 -10.02 -20.33 -13.28
CA ALA A 248 -10.68 -19.64 -14.39
C ALA A 248 -11.49 -18.42 -13.89
N GLY A 249 -11.32 -17.28 -14.56
CA GLY A 249 -11.97 -16.02 -14.20
C GLY A 249 -11.15 -15.12 -13.25
N TYR A 250 -10.01 -15.60 -12.75
CA TYR A 250 -9.04 -14.77 -12.03
C TYR A 250 -8.03 -14.17 -12.99
N LYS A 251 -7.47 -13.03 -12.61
CA LYS A 251 -6.36 -12.42 -13.36
C LYS A 251 -5.12 -13.30 -13.25
N ALA A 252 -4.43 -13.46 -14.37
CA ALA A 252 -3.19 -14.22 -14.43
C ALA A 252 -2.00 -13.36 -13.96
N ASP A 253 -1.99 -13.07 -12.65
CA ASP A 253 -0.93 -12.39 -11.93
C ASP A 253 -0.27 -13.45 -11.04
N LEU A 254 0.93 -13.89 -11.40
CA LEU A 254 1.58 -15.06 -10.81
C LEU A 254 3.04 -14.79 -10.47
N THR A 255 3.52 -15.32 -9.35
CA THR A 255 4.93 -15.41 -9.02
C THR A 255 5.36 -16.87 -9.05
N ILE A 256 6.33 -17.18 -9.88
CA ILE A 256 6.90 -18.53 -10.02
C ILE A 256 8.21 -18.56 -9.24
N CYS A 257 8.27 -19.45 -8.26
CA CYS A 257 9.44 -19.62 -7.43
C CYS A 257 10.17 -20.94 -7.74
N ASP A 258 11.49 -20.87 -7.82
CA ASP A 258 12.39 -22.01 -7.83
C ASP A 258 12.90 -22.20 -6.40
N TYR A 259 12.33 -23.18 -5.70
CA TYR A 259 12.63 -23.44 -4.29
C TYR A 259 12.80 -24.94 -4.06
N ASN A 260 14.03 -25.35 -3.78
CA ASN A 260 14.34 -26.73 -3.43
C ASN A 260 14.05 -26.97 -1.95
N SER A 261 12.86 -27.48 -1.67
CA SER A 261 12.39 -27.70 -0.31
C SER A 261 13.12 -28.87 0.36
N PRO A 262 13.63 -28.72 1.60
CA PRO A 262 14.24 -29.80 2.36
C PRO A 262 13.25 -30.86 2.88
N THR A 263 11.93 -30.56 2.81
CA THR A 263 10.84 -31.47 3.18
C THR A 263 9.75 -31.42 2.11
N PRO A 264 8.85 -32.41 2.03
CA PRO A 264 7.69 -32.30 1.15
C PRO A 264 6.90 -31.02 1.42
N LEU A 265 6.52 -30.28 0.34
CA LEU A 265 5.65 -29.12 0.45
C LEU A 265 4.20 -29.59 0.57
N LEU A 266 3.55 -29.18 1.65
CA LEU A 266 2.14 -29.51 1.97
C LEU A 266 1.39 -28.23 2.27
N ALA A 267 0.07 -28.26 2.17
CA ALA A 267 -0.78 -27.13 2.54
C ALA A 267 -0.51 -26.64 3.97
N ASP A 268 -0.25 -27.56 4.89
CA ASP A 268 -0.06 -27.27 6.31
C ASP A 268 1.34 -26.73 6.66
N ASN A 269 2.32 -26.77 5.74
CA ASN A 269 3.69 -26.31 6.02
C ASN A 269 4.19 -25.21 5.09
N ILE A 270 3.46 -24.87 4.02
CA ILE A 270 3.91 -23.89 3.04
C ILE A 270 4.18 -22.49 3.65
N ALA A 271 3.35 -22.06 4.61
CA ALA A 271 3.55 -20.80 5.30
C ALA A 271 4.87 -20.78 6.09
N GLY A 272 5.24 -21.92 6.71
CA GLY A 272 6.55 -22.10 7.36
C GLY A 272 7.70 -22.01 6.36
N HIS A 273 7.59 -22.65 5.20
CA HIS A 273 8.59 -22.55 4.14
C HIS A 273 8.77 -21.12 3.64
N ILE A 274 7.69 -20.36 3.45
CA ILE A 274 7.76 -18.95 3.08
C ILE A 274 8.47 -18.15 4.18
N ALA A 275 8.07 -18.31 5.45
CA ALA A 275 8.62 -17.54 6.56
C ALA A 275 10.10 -17.87 6.87
N PHE A 276 10.52 -19.13 6.75
CA PHE A 276 11.83 -19.57 7.22
C PHE A 276 12.82 -19.91 6.11
N GLY A 277 12.33 -20.32 4.94
CA GLY A 277 13.19 -20.89 3.88
C GLY A 277 13.24 -20.08 2.59
N MET A 278 12.14 -19.43 2.20
CA MET A 278 12.06 -18.68 0.95
C MET A 278 12.51 -17.23 1.13
N GLY A 279 12.86 -16.58 0.02
CA GLY A 279 13.18 -15.18 -0.08
C GLY A 279 13.03 -14.72 -1.52
N SER A 280 13.26 -13.43 -1.80
CA SER A 280 13.21 -12.88 -3.17
C SER A 280 14.14 -13.58 -4.15
N GLY A 281 15.26 -14.11 -3.68
CA GLY A 281 16.16 -14.97 -4.47
C GLY A 281 15.54 -16.26 -5.00
N SER A 282 14.42 -16.72 -4.42
CA SER A 282 13.65 -17.87 -4.91
C SER A 282 12.77 -17.53 -6.11
N VAL A 283 12.55 -16.26 -6.41
CA VAL A 283 11.71 -15.84 -7.55
C VAL A 283 12.43 -16.14 -8.86
N HIS A 284 11.79 -16.96 -9.68
CA HIS A 284 12.29 -17.32 -11.02
C HIS A 284 11.64 -16.44 -12.08
N SER A 285 10.31 -16.29 -12.03
CA SER A 285 9.56 -15.52 -13.00
C SER A 285 8.33 -14.84 -12.39
N VAL A 286 7.88 -13.75 -13.02
CA VAL A 286 6.67 -13.00 -12.63
C VAL A 286 5.83 -12.72 -13.86
N MET A 287 4.55 -13.03 -13.75
CA MET A 287 3.54 -12.76 -14.78
C MET A 287 2.53 -11.75 -14.25
N VAL A 288 2.17 -10.76 -15.07
CA VAL A 288 1.13 -9.77 -14.76
C VAL A 288 0.15 -9.72 -15.94
N ASN A 289 -1.12 -9.91 -15.65
CA ASN A 289 -2.20 -9.94 -16.65
C ASN A 289 -1.91 -10.89 -17.83
N GLY A 290 -1.28 -12.04 -17.55
CA GLY A 290 -0.92 -13.04 -18.54
C GLY A 290 0.34 -12.75 -19.35
N VAL A 291 1.09 -11.68 -19.03
CA VAL A 291 2.34 -11.31 -19.69
C VAL A 291 3.51 -11.51 -18.73
N MET A 292 4.57 -12.19 -19.16
CA MET A 292 5.81 -12.33 -18.39
C MET A 292 6.51 -10.98 -18.35
N VAL A 293 6.66 -10.41 -17.14
CA VAL A 293 7.35 -9.12 -16.90
C VAL A 293 8.76 -9.33 -16.33
N TYR A 294 9.00 -10.49 -15.77
CA TYR A 294 10.30 -10.97 -15.29
C TYR A 294 10.36 -12.48 -15.59
N GLU A 295 11.33 -12.93 -16.34
CA GLU A 295 11.44 -14.30 -16.82
C GLU A 295 12.88 -14.79 -16.70
N ASP A 296 13.06 -16.02 -16.23
CA ASP A 296 14.38 -16.62 -16.04
C ASP A 296 15.35 -15.71 -15.26
N ARG A 297 14.83 -15.01 -14.23
CA ARG A 297 15.58 -14.06 -13.38
C ARG A 297 16.05 -12.80 -14.11
N GLN A 298 15.40 -12.44 -15.23
CA GLN A 298 15.74 -11.26 -16.03
C GLN A 298 14.50 -10.40 -16.32
N PHE A 299 14.69 -9.10 -16.34
CA PHE A 299 13.69 -8.17 -16.86
C PHE A 299 13.76 -8.10 -18.38
N ASN A 300 12.64 -7.85 -19.01
CA ASN A 300 12.54 -7.66 -20.47
C ASN A 300 12.95 -6.25 -20.95
N PHE A 301 13.53 -5.43 -20.06
CA PHE A 301 14.00 -4.07 -20.32
C PHE A 301 15.38 -3.83 -19.70
N ASP A 302 16.09 -2.80 -20.18
CA ASP A 302 17.44 -2.44 -19.75
C ASP A 302 17.42 -1.74 -18.38
N CYS A 303 17.50 -2.53 -17.31
CA CYS A 303 17.60 -2.04 -15.93
C CYS A 303 18.86 -1.21 -15.68
N ASP A 304 20.01 -1.58 -16.30
CA ASP A 304 21.27 -0.90 -16.04
C ASP A 304 21.25 0.54 -16.54
N SER A 305 20.64 0.78 -17.71
CA SER A 305 20.39 2.12 -18.22
C SER A 305 19.49 2.94 -17.30
N ILE A 306 18.41 2.35 -16.79
CA ILE A 306 17.49 3.02 -15.85
C ILE A 306 18.22 3.40 -14.56
N TYR A 307 18.99 2.47 -13.98
CA TYR A 307 19.77 2.75 -12.77
C TYR A 307 20.87 3.80 -13.00
N ALA A 308 21.50 3.80 -14.16
CA ALA A 308 22.49 4.84 -14.52
C ALA A 308 21.85 6.23 -14.57
N GLN A 309 20.67 6.35 -15.19
CA GLN A 309 19.90 7.59 -15.24
C GLN A 309 19.42 8.03 -13.84
N ALA A 310 18.92 7.12 -13.04
CA ALA A 310 18.49 7.39 -11.67
C ALA A 310 19.64 7.90 -10.80
N ARG A 311 20.82 7.25 -10.86
CA ARG A 311 22.03 7.71 -10.14
C ARG A 311 22.45 9.11 -10.57
N LYS A 312 22.37 9.43 -11.86
CA LYS A 312 22.69 10.77 -12.37
C LYS A 312 21.69 11.82 -11.86
N ALA A 313 20.40 11.51 -11.86
CA ALA A 313 19.36 12.40 -11.36
C ALA A 313 19.51 12.63 -9.84
N ALA A 314 19.75 11.57 -9.06
CA ALA A 314 19.98 11.65 -7.61
C ALA A 314 21.20 12.52 -7.29
N ALA A 315 22.33 12.30 -7.95
CA ALA A 315 23.53 13.12 -7.74
C ALA A 315 23.31 14.60 -8.07
N SER A 316 22.47 14.91 -9.07
CA SER A 316 22.08 16.29 -9.38
C SER A 316 21.18 16.90 -8.31
N MET A 317 20.23 16.11 -7.78
CA MET A 317 19.35 16.54 -6.70
C MET A 317 20.15 16.82 -5.42
N TRP A 318 21.04 15.92 -5.00
CA TRP A 318 21.85 16.09 -3.79
C TRP A 318 22.73 17.35 -3.86
N ARG A 319 23.39 17.61 -5.00
CA ARG A 319 24.16 18.87 -5.16
C ARG A 319 23.30 20.13 -4.99
N ARG A 320 22.02 20.10 -5.42
CA ARG A 320 21.11 21.23 -5.19
C ARG A 320 20.68 21.34 -3.74
N MET A 321 20.48 20.21 -3.05
CA MET A 321 20.18 20.20 -1.61
C MET A 321 21.36 20.76 -0.80
N ASP A 322 22.58 20.33 -1.08
CA ASP A 322 23.80 20.82 -0.42
C ASP A 322 23.98 22.34 -0.60
N ALA A 323 23.53 22.87 -1.74
CA ALA A 323 23.62 24.32 -2.01
C ALA A 323 22.54 25.15 -1.27
N LEU A 324 21.56 24.52 -0.63
CA LEU A 324 20.54 25.16 0.20
C LEU A 324 20.88 25.14 1.71
N ALA A 325 21.85 24.30 2.11
CA ALA A 325 22.35 24.20 3.47
C ALA A 325 23.45 25.25 3.73
#